data_076b90235d22ddb4bc90fd4744ee7b78
#
_entry.id   076b90235d22ddb4bc90fd4744ee7b78
#
_cell.length_a   1.000
_cell.length_b   1.000
_cell.length_c   1.000
_cell.angle_alpha   90.00
_cell.angle_beta   90.00
_cell.angle_gamma   90.00
#
_symmetry.space_group_name_H-M   'P 1'
#
loop_
_entity.id
_entity.type
_entity.pdbx_description
1 polymer ?
#
loop_
_entity_poly.entity_id
_entity_poly.type
_entity_poly.pdbx_seq_one_letter_code
_entity_poly.pdbx_strand_id
1 'polypeptide(L)' 'MRYEIRVDGHLSKTLAEAFPEFDHVVVSDQTLLYGQVVDEAHLYGLLTRCQSLGLCVLEMRRLPE' A
#
# COMPACT_ATOMS: atom_id res chain seq x y z
N MET A 1 12.32 6.21 -3.77
CA MET A 1 11.07 7.02 -3.78
C MET A 1 10.17 6.55 -2.64
N ARG A 2 9.50 7.47 -1.99
CA ARG A 2 8.52 7.11 -0.96
C ARG A 2 7.13 7.29 -1.51
N TYR A 3 6.28 6.31 -1.25
CA TYR A 3 4.88 6.34 -1.70
C TYR A 3 3.94 5.99 -0.56
N GLU A 4 2.73 6.52 -0.67
CA GLU A 4 1.59 6.16 0.16
C GLU A 4 0.53 5.56 -0.75
N ILE A 5 0.01 4.40 -0.37
CA ILE A 5 -1.09 3.76 -1.08
C ILE A 5 -2.25 3.67 -0.09
N ARG A 6 -3.38 4.27 -0.45
CA ARG A 6 -4.57 4.24 0.37
C ARG A 6 -5.52 3.20 -0.16
N VAL A 7 -5.90 2.26 0.69
CA VAL A 7 -6.83 1.19 0.32
C VAL A 7 -8.08 1.27 1.17
N ASP A 8 -9.20 0.85 0.60
CA ASP A 8 -10.48 0.84 1.29
C ASP A 8 -10.50 -0.27 2.34
N GLY A 9 -11.08 0.03 3.48
CA GLY A 9 -11.25 -0.94 4.54
C GLY A 9 -10.03 -1.10 5.45
N HIS A 10 -10.18 -1.96 6.43
CA HIS A 10 -9.13 -2.28 7.39
C HIS A 10 -8.46 -3.58 6.97
N LEU A 11 -7.16 -3.53 6.70
CA LEU A 11 -6.43 -4.74 6.37
C LEU A 11 -6.26 -5.59 7.62
N SER A 12 -6.49 -6.90 7.47
CA SER A 12 -6.15 -7.84 8.51
C SER A 12 -4.62 -7.89 8.66
N LYS A 13 -4.17 -8.39 9.81
CA LYS A 13 -2.74 -8.57 10.03
C LYS A 13 -2.11 -9.43 8.94
N THR A 14 -2.81 -10.47 8.51
CA THR A 14 -2.32 -11.36 7.46
C THR A 14 -2.13 -10.63 6.14
N LEU A 15 -3.09 -9.77 5.76
CA LEU A 15 -2.97 -9.00 4.54
C LEU A 15 -1.87 -7.94 4.63
N ALA A 16 -1.73 -7.31 5.80
CA ALA A 16 -0.68 -6.32 6.00
C ALA A 16 0.71 -6.96 5.89
N GLU A 17 0.85 -8.21 6.32
CA GLU A 17 2.10 -8.96 6.23
C GLU A 17 2.49 -9.27 4.78
N ALA A 18 1.56 -9.18 3.84
CA ALA A 18 1.86 -9.34 2.42
C ALA A 18 2.67 -8.16 1.85
N PHE A 19 2.83 -7.10 2.64
CA PHE A 19 3.59 -5.91 2.26
C PHE A 19 4.71 -5.66 3.29
N PRO A 20 5.67 -6.59 3.40
CA PRO A 20 6.70 -6.47 4.43
C PRO A 20 7.60 -5.24 4.27
N GLU A 21 7.68 -4.70 3.05
CA GLU A 21 8.48 -3.51 2.78
C GLU A 21 7.78 -2.22 3.16
N PHE A 22 6.49 -2.29 3.56
CA PHE A 22 5.68 -1.11 3.86
C PHE A 22 5.18 -1.15 5.30
N ASP A 23 5.07 0.04 5.88
CA ASP A 23 4.34 0.23 7.13
C ASP A 23 2.88 0.48 6.81
N HIS A 24 2.02 0.35 7.80
CA HIS A 24 0.61 0.62 7.61
C HIS A 24 0.01 1.30 8.83
N VAL A 25 -1.05 2.07 8.59
CA VAL A 25 -1.84 2.70 9.65
C VAL A 25 -3.29 2.70 9.21
N VAL A 26 -4.19 2.45 10.16
CA VAL A 26 -5.62 2.47 9.91
C VAL A 26 -6.15 3.86 10.26
N VAL A 27 -6.87 4.48 9.33
CA VAL A 27 -7.47 5.80 9.50
C VAL A 27 -8.92 5.74 9.05
N SER A 28 -9.85 5.89 9.98
CA SER A 28 -11.28 5.73 9.70
C SER A 28 -11.54 4.35 9.10
N ASP A 29 -12.12 4.28 7.91
CA ASP A 29 -12.42 3.03 7.24
C ASP A 29 -11.40 2.66 6.18
N GLN A 30 -10.19 3.22 6.28
CA GLN A 30 -9.15 3.05 5.26
C GLN A 30 -7.85 2.62 5.92
N THR A 31 -6.99 2.01 5.12
CA THR A 31 -5.63 1.67 5.54
C THR A 31 -4.65 2.37 4.62
N LEU A 32 -3.66 3.02 5.24
CA LEU A 32 -2.58 3.65 4.51
C LEU A 32 -1.37 2.74 4.56
N LEU A 33 -0.85 2.39 3.39
CA LEU A 33 0.40 1.65 3.25
C LEU A 33 1.45 2.64 2.77
N TYR A 34 2.57 2.73 3.45
CA TYR A 34 3.59 3.70 3.07
C TYR A 34 5.00 3.16 3.28
N GLY A 35 5.90 3.57 2.42
CA GLY A 35 7.28 3.14 2.50
C GLY A 35 8.08 3.46 1.25
N GLN A 36 9.27 2.88 1.20
CA GLN A 36 10.20 3.10 0.08
C GLN A 36 9.85 2.19 -1.09
N VAL A 37 9.92 2.79 -2.27
CA VAL A 37 9.75 2.09 -3.54
C VAL A 37 11.07 2.22 -4.30
N VAL A 38 11.60 1.09 -4.75
CA VAL A 38 12.91 1.06 -5.40
C VAL A 38 12.87 1.75 -6.77
N ASP A 39 11.85 1.43 -7.56
CA ASP A 39 11.68 1.96 -8.91
C ASP A 39 10.22 1.79 -9.33
N GLU A 40 9.91 2.20 -10.56
CA GLU A 40 8.55 2.09 -11.09
C GLU A 40 8.08 0.65 -11.21
N ALA A 41 8.96 -0.27 -11.56
CA ALA A 41 8.60 -1.68 -11.66
C ALA A 41 8.15 -2.21 -10.31
N HIS A 42 8.84 -1.82 -9.23
CA HIS A 42 8.46 -2.18 -7.87
C HIS A 42 7.06 -1.61 -7.54
N LEU A 43 6.82 -0.36 -7.92
CA LEU A 43 5.54 0.29 -7.68
C LEU A 43 4.40 -0.45 -8.39
N TYR A 44 4.57 -0.78 -9.66
CA TYR A 44 3.56 -1.51 -10.42
C TYR A 44 3.35 -2.92 -9.85
N GLY A 45 4.41 -3.55 -9.37
CA GLY A 45 4.32 -4.83 -8.69
C GLY A 45 3.49 -4.76 -7.41
N LEU A 46 3.62 -3.67 -6.66
CA LEU A 46 2.81 -3.43 -5.46
C LEU A 46 1.34 -3.28 -5.81
N LEU A 47 1.03 -2.53 -6.87
CA LEU A 47 -0.35 -2.35 -7.32
C LEU A 47 -0.96 -3.68 -7.79
N THR A 48 -0.19 -4.49 -8.50
CA THR A 48 -0.61 -5.81 -8.94
C THR A 48 -0.88 -6.71 -7.72
N ARG A 49 -0.04 -6.62 -6.71
CA ARG A 49 -0.23 -7.38 -5.48
C ARG A 49 -1.52 -6.98 -4.78
N CYS A 50 -1.80 -5.66 -4.70
CA CYS A 50 -3.06 -5.18 -4.14
C CYS A 50 -4.24 -5.77 -4.90
N GLN A 51 -4.18 -5.74 -6.23
CA GLN A 51 -5.24 -6.27 -7.08
C GLN A 51 -5.44 -7.77 -6.86
N SER A 52 -4.34 -8.51 -6.78
CA SER A 52 -4.39 -9.97 -6.58
C SER A 52 -5.01 -10.33 -5.23
N LEU A 53 -4.85 -9.48 -4.23
CA LEU A 53 -5.41 -9.69 -2.89
C LEU A 53 -6.82 -9.15 -2.75
N GLY A 54 -7.38 -8.61 -3.82
CA GLY A 54 -8.72 -8.06 -3.80
C GLY A 54 -8.83 -6.71 -3.08
N LEU A 55 -7.73 -6.00 -2.94
CA LEU A 55 -7.73 -4.69 -2.27
C LEU A 55 -8.16 -3.61 -3.25
N CYS A 56 -9.00 -2.70 -2.77
CA CYS A 56 -9.46 -1.56 -3.56
C CYS A 56 -8.54 -0.37 -3.28
N VAL A 57 -7.69 -0.02 -4.23
CA VAL A 57 -6.81 1.12 -4.11
C VAL A 57 -7.60 2.40 -4.39
N LEU A 58 -7.68 3.28 -3.39
CA LEU A 58 -8.41 4.53 -3.49
C LEU A 58 -7.53 5.66 -4.00
N GLU A 59 -6.27 5.65 -3.59
CA GLU A 59 -5.35 6.73 -3.95
C GLU A 59 -3.92 6.21 -3.83
N MET A 60 -3.05 6.72 -4.68
CA MET A 60 -1.62 6.48 -4.59
C MET A 60 -0.92 7.82 -4.74
N ARG A 61 0.00 8.10 -3.83
CA ARG A 61 0.63 9.41 -3.80
C ARG A 61 2.11 9.28 -3.49
N ARG A 62 2.92 10.02 -4.24
CA ARG A 62 4.35 10.13 -3.95
C ARG A 62 4.55 11.08 -2.77
N LEU A 63 5.34 10.65 -1.80
CA LEU A 63 5.64 11.46 -0.62
C LEU A 63 6.99 12.15 -0.76
N PRO A 64 7.17 13.31 -0.13
CA PRO A 64 8.49 13.96 -0.05
C PRO A 64 9.48 13.07 0.67
N GLU A 65 10.73 13.13 0.25
CA GLU A 65 11.81 12.42 0.93
C GLU A 65 12.60 13.34 1.81
#